data_cbaa931435cfd64fb95ce275c583bb98
#
_entry.id   cbaa931435cfd64fb95ce275c583bb98
#
_cell.length_a   1.000
_cell.length_b   1.000
_cell.length_c   1.000
_cell.angle_alpha   90.00
_cell.angle_beta   90.00
_cell.angle_gamma   90.00
#
_symmetry.space_group_name_H-M   'P 1'
#
loop_
_entity.id
_entity.type
_entity.pdbx_description
1 polymer ?
#
loop_
_entity_poly.entity_id
_entity_poly.type
_entity_poly.pdbx_seq_one_letter_code
_entity_poly.pdbx_strand_id
1 'polypeptide(L)'
;VKGNTITYKVDYSYPMLYCIGNACNTRLGELMSLKDGSTPTEPVDRGGDLEITSLNPVYQAFLETFTPEEIRVLAQNDEVLFVGYALDETGSVLEIDFTIESDRPHLYNIPPQYLEQLETKLKSTVSYVIPPDMAYLREYKFITVSQVCPFKGLLDKL
;
A
#
# COMPACT_ATOMS: atom_id res chain seq x y z
N VAL A 1 10.93 -11.14 -6.86
CA VAL A 1 10.84 -12.12 -5.76
C VAL A 1 9.51 -12.87 -5.83
N LYS A 2 9.44 -14.05 -5.26
CA LYS A 2 8.28 -14.95 -5.39
C LYS A 2 7.71 -15.27 -4.01
N GLY A 3 6.42 -14.97 -3.80
CA GLY A 3 5.60 -15.49 -2.72
C GLY A 3 5.19 -16.96 -2.98
N ASN A 4 4.11 -17.41 -2.37
CA ASN A 4 3.57 -18.76 -2.61
C ASN A 4 2.90 -18.85 -3.98
N THR A 5 2.06 -17.87 -4.32
CA THR A 5 1.29 -17.81 -5.56
C THR A 5 1.55 -16.54 -6.36
N ILE A 6 2.00 -15.45 -5.72
CA ILE A 6 2.24 -14.15 -6.33
C ILE A 6 3.72 -13.97 -6.65
N THR A 7 4.00 -13.42 -7.82
CA THR A 7 5.33 -12.96 -8.21
C THR A 7 5.40 -11.45 -8.05
N TYR A 8 6.41 -10.96 -7.34
CA TYR A 8 6.66 -9.55 -7.13
C TYR A 8 7.79 -9.04 -8.00
N LYS A 9 7.60 -7.87 -8.58
CA LYS A 9 8.66 -7.07 -9.20
C LYS A 9 9.21 -6.11 -8.15
N VAL A 10 10.52 -5.90 -8.18
CA VAL A 10 11.18 -4.93 -7.31
C VAL A 10 11.79 -3.86 -8.21
N ASP A 11 11.40 -2.62 -8.00
CA ASP A 11 11.97 -1.45 -8.68
C ASP A 11 13.02 -0.81 -7.75
N TYR A 12 14.26 -0.78 -8.24
CA TYR A 12 15.43 -0.21 -7.57
C TYR A 12 15.83 1.16 -8.15
N SER A 13 15.01 1.72 -9.02
CA SER A 13 15.35 2.98 -9.74
C SER A 13 15.32 4.21 -8.84
N TYR A 14 14.67 4.14 -7.70
CA TYR A 14 14.61 5.24 -6.75
C TYR A 14 15.75 5.14 -5.73
N PRO A 15 16.51 6.24 -5.52
CA PRO A 15 17.52 6.27 -4.47
C PRO A 15 16.88 6.03 -3.10
N MET A 16 17.43 5.12 -2.31
CA MET A 16 17.01 4.82 -0.94
C MET A 16 15.61 4.19 -0.79
N LEU A 17 14.90 3.86 -1.87
CA LEU A 17 13.59 3.23 -1.83
C LEU A 17 13.54 2.01 -2.74
N TYR A 18 12.94 0.93 -2.26
CA TYR A 18 12.60 -0.24 -3.05
C TYR A 18 11.09 -0.37 -3.15
N CYS A 19 10.55 -0.22 -4.36
CA CYS A 19 9.13 -0.41 -4.62
C CYS A 19 8.89 -1.85 -5.04
N ILE A 20 8.02 -2.55 -4.31
CA ILE A 20 7.73 -3.98 -4.48
C ILE A 20 6.26 -4.13 -4.84
N GLY A 21 5.98 -4.43 -6.08
CA GLY A 21 4.62 -4.58 -6.59
C GLY A 21 4.34 -5.96 -7.15
N ASN A 22 3.09 -6.40 -7.04
CA ASN A 22 2.62 -7.59 -7.72
C ASN A 22 2.90 -7.47 -9.23
N ALA A 23 3.48 -8.50 -9.83
CA ALA A 23 3.83 -8.49 -11.25
C ALA A 23 2.61 -8.35 -12.18
N CYS A 24 1.41 -8.61 -11.66
CA CYS A 24 0.14 -8.43 -12.37
C CYS A 24 -0.47 -7.03 -12.20
N ASN A 25 0.09 -6.17 -11.35
CA ASN A 25 -0.38 -4.78 -11.22
C ASN A 25 -0.20 -4.03 -12.55
N THR A 26 -1.22 -3.28 -12.93
CA THR A 26 -1.27 -2.52 -14.19
C THR A 26 -1.59 -1.04 -13.97
N ARG A 27 -1.92 -0.62 -12.76
CA ARG A 27 -2.31 0.73 -12.37
C ARG A 27 -1.26 1.43 -11.53
N LEU A 28 -0.78 0.76 -10.49
CA LEU A 28 0.27 1.30 -9.63
C LEU A 28 1.57 1.45 -10.43
N GLY A 29 2.19 2.64 -10.32
CA GLY A 29 3.30 3.05 -11.14
C GLY A 29 2.92 3.85 -12.40
N GLU A 30 1.64 3.85 -12.79
CA GLU A 30 1.12 4.64 -13.88
C GLU A 30 0.53 5.97 -13.37
N LEU A 31 0.47 6.96 -14.26
CA LEU A 31 -0.20 8.23 -13.97
C LEU A 31 -1.71 8.03 -13.96
N MET A 32 -2.38 8.64 -12.99
CA MET A 32 -3.84 8.68 -12.96
C MET A 32 -4.36 9.37 -14.22
N SER A 33 -5.30 8.74 -14.91
CA SER A 33 -5.95 9.26 -16.13
C SER A 33 -7.46 9.20 -16.00
N LEU A 34 -8.14 10.08 -16.74
CA LEU A 34 -9.61 10.11 -16.77
C LEU A 34 -10.17 8.90 -17.53
N LYS A 35 -11.38 8.50 -17.19
CA LYS A 35 -12.09 7.37 -17.83
C LYS A 35 -12.30 7.56 -19.33
N ASP A 36 -12.42 8.80 -19.78
CA ASP A 36 -12.53 9.15 -21.21
C ASP A 36 -11.19 9.07 -21.97
N GLY A 37 -10.08 8.78 -21.25
CA GLY A 37 -8.74 8.66 -21.80
C GLY A 37 -7.97 9.99 -21.88
N SER A 38 -8.61 11.12 -21.53
CA SER A 38 -7.93 12.42 -21.48
C SER A 38 -6.96 12.52 -20.29
N THR A 39 -5.98 13.40 -20.42
CA THR A 39 -5.07 13.75 -19.33
C THR A 39 -5.68 14.92 -18.56
N PRO A 40 -5.68 14.90 -17.22
CA PRO A 40 -6.11 16.05 -16.42
C PRO A 40 -5.27 17.27 -16.73
N THR A 41 -5.93 18.43 -16.87
CA THR A 41 -5.26 19.71 -17.13
C THR A 41 -4.65 20.33 -15.88
N GLU A 42 -5.17 19.97 -14.71
CA GLU A 42 -4.66 20.40 -13.42
C GLU A 42 -3.82 19.27 -12.76
N PRO A 43 -2.82 19.62 -11.93
CA PRO A 43 -2.12 18.63 -11.13
C PRO A 43 -3.15 17.81 -10.35
N VAL A 44 -3.18 16.51 -10.59
CA VAL A 44 -4.07 15.63 -9.86
C VAL A 44 -3.65 15.68 -8.40
N ASP A 45 -4.53 16.15 -7.56
CA ASP A 45 -4.44 15.90 -6.15
C ASP A 45 -4.59 14.38 -6.00
N ARG A 46 -3.44 13.71 -5.89
CA ARG A 46 -3.42 12.28 -5.60
C ARG A 46 -4.31 12.10 -4.40
N GLY A 47 -5.12 11.06 -4.34
CA GLY A 47 -6.06 10.83 -3.23
C GLY A 47 -5.46 10.84 -1.81
N GLY A 48 -4.40 11.66 -1.59
CA GLY A 48 -3.66 11.83 -0.35
C GLY A 48 -4.50 12.32 0.83
N ASP A 49 -5.61 12.98 0.53
CA ASP A 49 -6.56 13.45 1.55
C ASP A 49 -7.74 12.49 1.76
N LEU A 50 -7.77 11.34 1.07
CA LEU A 50 -8.80 10.35 1.30
C LEU A 50 -8.58 9.66 2.65
N GLU A 51 -9.66 9.55 3.42
CA GLU A 51 -9.65 8.86 4.69
C GLU A 51 -9.91 7.37 4.51
N ILE A 52 -9.08 6.55 5.15
CA ILE A 52 -9.35 5.13 5.29
C ILE A 52 -10.61 4.93 6.16
N THR A 53 -11.49 4.03 5.76
CA THR A 53 -12.74 3.76 6.49
C THR A 53 -12.48 3.31 7.92
N SER A 54 -11.43 2.50 8.14
CA SER A 54 -10.97 2.05 9.45
C SER A 54 -9.52 1.59 9.38
N LEU A 55 -8.73 1.90 10.41
CA LEU A 55 -7.37 1.39 10.58
C LEU A 55 -7.33 -0.03 11.15
N ASN A 56 -8.41 -0.51 11.76
CA ASN A 56 -8.43 -1.84 12.37
C ASN A 56 -8.08 -2.98 11.39
N PRO A 57 -8.62 -3.03 10.16
CA PRO A 57 -8.21 -4.04 9.19
C PRO A 57 -6.72 -4.03 8.88
N VAL A 58 -6.11 -2.84 8.83
CA VAL A 58 -4.66 -2.71 8.62
C VAL A 58 -3.90 -3.31 9.79
N TYR A 59 -4.23 -2.93 11.03
CA TYR A 59 -3.58 -3.50 12.21
C TYR A 59 -3.73 -5.02 12.26
N GLN A 60 -4.91 -5.55 12.02
CA GLN A 60 -5.15 -7.00 11.99
C GLN A 60 -4.31 -7.70 10.92
N ALA A 61 -4.23 -7.14 9.72
CA ALA A 61 -3.41 -7.72 8.65
C ALA A 61 -1.94 -7.87 9.07
N PHE A 62 -1.38 -6.84 9.73
CA PHE A 62 0.00 -6.89 10.23
C PHE A 62 0.16 -7.87 11.39
N LEU A 63 -0.73 -7.84 12.40
CA LEU A 63 -0.68 -8.72 13.57
C LEU A 63 -0.83 -10.21 13.20
N GLU A 64 -1.54 -10.51 12.13
CA GLU A 64 -1.72 -11.88 11.63
C GLU A 64 -0.60 -12.32 10.68
N THR A 65 0.20 -11.38 10.15
CA THR A 65 1.29 -11.68 9.22
C THR A 65 2.62 -11.80 9.94
N PHE A 66 2.87 -10.93 10.91
CA PHE A 66 4.13 -10.90 11.67
C PHE A 66 3.90 -11.48 13.07
N THR A 67 4.91 -12.18 13.57
CA THR A 67 4.91 -12.60 14.97
C THR A 67 5.09 -11.39 15.89
N PRO A 68 4.63 -11.47 17.16
CA PRO A 68 4.88 -10.41 18.13
C PRO A 68 6.36 -10.05 18.31
N GLU A 69 7.25 -11.03 18.20
CA GLU A 69 8.70 -10.79 18.30
C GLU A 69 9.24 -10.01 17.10
N GLU A 70 8.83 -10.38 15.88
CA GLU A 70 9.21 -9.64 14.68
C GLU A 70 8.71 -8.20 14.73
N ILE A 71 7.48 -7.96 15.18
CA ILE A 71 6.94 -6.61 15.37
C ILE A 71 7.80 -5.81 16.35
N ARG A 72 8.22 -6.41 17.48
CA ARG A 72 9.10 -5.72 18.44
C ARG A 72 10.44 -5.36 17.83
N VAL A 73 11.06 -6.28 17.09
CA VAL A 73 12.35 -6.03 16.43
C VAL A 73 12.23 -4.91 15.41
N LEU A 74 11.20 -4.96 14.54
CA LEU A 74 10.96 -3.92 13.54
C LEU A 74 10.66 -2.56 14.18
N ALA A 75 9.88 -2.54 15.26
CA ALA A 75 9.55 -1.32 16.00
C ALA A 75 10.77 -0.71 16.72
N GLN A 76 11.66 -1.54 17.28
CA GLN A 76 12.90 -1.08 17.93
C GLN A 76 13.88 -0.44 16.95
N ASN A 77 13.81 -0.82 15.68
CA ASN A 77 14.62 -0.27 14.61
C ASN A 77 13.91 0.86 13.85
N ASP A 78 12.79 1.37 14.35
CA ASP A 78 11.96 2.41 13.73
C ASP A 78 11.60 2.10 12.27
N GLU A 79 11.38 0.82 11.95
CA GLU A 79 11.06 0.40 10.60
C GLU A 79 9.62 0.75 10.22
N VAL A 80 9.46 1.14 8.96
CA VAL A 80 8.19 1.62 8.39
C VAL A 80 7.96 0.94 7.06
N LEU A 81 6.77 0.39 6.85
CA LEU A 81 6.32 -0.10 5.56
C LEU A 81 5.35 0.92 4.96
N PHE A 82 5.64 1.40 3.76
CA PHE A 82 4.71 2.21 2.99
C PHE A 82 3.87 1.29 2.13
N VAL A 83 2.56 1.47 2.16
CA VAL A 83 1.61 0.69 1.38
C VAL A 83 0.91 1.62 0.40
N GLY A 84 1.09 1.36 -0.89
CA GLY A 84 0.39 2.04 -1.97
C GLY A 84 -0.85 1.26 -2.38
N TYR A 85 -1.94 1.97 -2.64
CA TYR A 85 -3.20 1.40 -3.09
C TYR A 85 -3.65 2.06 -4.39
N ALA A 86 -4.13 1.26 -5.33
CA ALA A 86 -5.00 1.73 -6.40
C ALA A 86 -6.44 1.39 -6.04
N LEU A 87 -7.32 2.38 -6.04
CA LEU A 87 -8.72 2.27 -5.67
C LEU A 87 -9.62 2.41 -6.89
N ASP A 88 -10.78 1.79 -6.84
CA ASP A 88 -11.87 2.08 -7.76
C ASP A 88 -12.68 3.31 -7.32
N GLU A 89 -13.70 3.64 -8.08
CA GLU A 89 -14.60 4.77 -7.83
C GLU A 89 -15.46 4.66 -6.56
N THR A 90 -15.48 3.49 -5.94
CA THR A 90 -16.18 3.25 -4.67
C THR A 90 -15.25 3.34 -3.46
N GLY A 91 -13.93 3.47 -3.69
CA GLY A 91 -12.92 3.44 -2.65
C GLY A 91 -12.43 2.04 -2.29
N SER A 92 -12.82 1.01 -3.06
CA SER A 92 -12.37 -0.37 -2.88
C SER A 92 -10.99 -0.57 -3.48
N VAL A 93 -10.17 -1.41 -2.85
CA VAL A 93 -8.79 -1.67 -3.26
C VAL A 93 -8.74 -2.61 -4.46
N LEU A 94 -8.11 -2.17 -5.55
CA LEU A 94 -7.86 -2.94 -6.76
C LEU A 94 -6.46 -3.56 -6.78
N GLU A 95 -5.44 -2.78 -6.43
CA GLU A 95 -4.04 -3.18 -6.45
C GLU A 95 -3.31 -2.65 -5.22
N ILE A 96 -2.26 -3.34 -4.82
CA ILE A 96 -1.37 -2.94 -3.72
C ILE A 96 0.08 -3.05 -4.19
N ASP A 97 0.90 -2.12 -3.74
CA ASP A 97 2.35 -2.23 -3.73
C ASP A 97 2.91 -1.85 -2.35
N PHE A 98 4.18 -2.12 -2.17
CA PHE A 98 4.90 -1.84 -0.94
C PHE A 98 6.16 -1.07 -1.26
N THR A 99 6.50 -0.12 -0.39
CA THR A 99 7.78 0.59 -0.47
C THR A 99 8.53 0.45 0.84
N ILE A 100 9.80 0.10 0.74
CA ILE A 100 10.72 -0.10 1.85
C ILE A 100 11.91 0.83 1.64
N GLU A 101 12.38 1.48 2.70
CA GLU A 101 13.62 2.23 2.69
C GLU A 101 14.82 1.26 2.62
N SER A 102 15.79 1.55 1.75
CA SER A 102 16.92 0.65 1.47
C SER A 102 17.89 0.50 2.64
N ASP A 103 17.88 1.43 3.58
CA ASP A 103 18.68 1.41 4.80
C ASP A 103 17.99 0.68 5.97
N ARG A 104 16.84 0.03 5.72
CA ARG A 104 16.04 -0.73 6.70
C ARG A 104 16.23 -2.24 6.49
N PRO A 105 17.29 -2.84 7.01
CA PRO A 105 17.70 -4.21 6.65
C PRO A 105 16.73 -5.29 7.11
N HIS A 106 15.95 -5.05 8.17
CA HIS A 106 15.03 -6.07 8.69
C HIS A 106 13.81 -6.22 7.76
N LEU A 107 13.19 -5.13 7.31
CA LEU A 107 12.10 -5.18 6.32
C LEU A 107 12.56 -5.71 4.97
N TYR A 108 13.76 -5.33 4.54
CA TYR A 108 14.32 -5.82 3.27
C TYR A 108 14.46 -7.34 3.23
N ASN A 109 14.68 -7.97 4.37
CA ASN A 109 14.89 -9.41 4.50
C ASN A 109 13.63 -10.21 4.88
N ILE A 110 12.45 -9.57 4.93
CA ILE A 110 11.22 -10.33 5.20
C ILE A 110 10.93 -11.33 4.06
N PRO A 111 10.37 -12.50 4.36
CA PRO A 111 9.97 -13.44 3.32
C PRO A 111 8.92 -12.83 2.39
N PRO A 112 9.03 -13.02 1.06
CA PRO A 112 8.01 -12.52 0.11
C PRO A 112 6.59 -12.99 0.41
N GLN A 113 6.44 -14.12 1.09
CA GLN A 113 5.16 -14.66 1.53
C GLN A 113 4.43 -13.74 2.52
N TYR A 114 5.16 -12.93 3.29
CA TYR A 114 4.57 -11.93 4.18
C TYR A 114 3.90 -10.80 3.38
N LEU A 115 4.52 -10.36 2.29
CA LEU A 115 3.91 -9.38 1.38
C LEU A 115 2.65 -9.94 0.73
N GLU A 116 2.66 -11.22 0.33
CA GLU A 116 1.49 -11.91 -0.23
C GLU A 116 0.34 -12.00 0.78
N GLN A 117 0.64 -12.31 2.05
CA GLN A 117 -0.37 -12.34 3.11
C GLN A 117 -0.95 -10.94 3.36
N LEU A 118 -0.08 -9.92 3.47
CA LEU A 118 -0.52 -8.53 3.63
C LEU A 118 -1.38 -8.09 2.46
N GLU A 119 -0.93 -8.28 1.22
CA GLU A 119 -1.68 -7.90 0.02
C GLU A 119 -3.07 -8.54 0.02
N THR A 120 -3.14 -9.84 0.27
CA THR A 120 -4.40 -10.58 0.28
C THR A 120 -5.37 -10.04 1.34
N LYS A 121 -4.88 -9.81 2.55
CA LYS A 121 -5.71 -9.32 3.67
C LYS A 121 -6.15 -7.87 3.45
N LEU A 122 -5.21 -6.99 3.14
CA LEU A 122 -5.49 -5.57 2.94
C LEU A 122 -6.45 -5.34 1.77
N LYS A 123 -6.26 -6.05 0.65
CA LYS A 123 -7.11 -5.94 -0.53
C LYS A 123 -8.57 -6.34 -0.25
N SER A 124 -8.79 -7.31 0.63
CA SER A 124 -10.13 -7.79 0.96
C SER A 124 -10.82 -7.02 2.09
N THR A 125 -10.09 -6.23 2.88
CA THR A 125 -10.61 -5.65 4.12
C THR A 125 -10.49 -4.13 4.22
N VAL A 126 -9.57 -3.53 3.46
CA VAL A 126 -9.35 -2.07 3.47
C VAL A 126 -10.22 -1.38 2.43
N SER A 127 -10.77 -0.25 2.79
CA SER A 127 -11.47 0.66 1.89
C SER A 127 -11.28 2.11 2.32
N TYR A 128 -11.50 3.01 1.38
CA TYR A 128 -11.38 4.46 1.57
C TYR A 128 -12.72 5.14 1.33
N VAL A 129 -12.96 6.26 2.01
CA VAL A 129 -14.12 7.11 1.79
C VAL A 129 -13.77 8.17 0.76
N ILE A 130 -14.56 8.28 -0.29
CA ILE A 130 -14.48 9.39 -1.25
C ILE A 130 -15.55 10.40 -0.84
N PRO A 131 -15.19 11.52 -0.21
CA PRO A 131 -16.16 12.48 0.29
C PRO A 131 -16.79 13.25 -0.88
N PRO A 132 -17.97 13.88 -0.68
CA PRO A 132 -18.71 14.57 -1.75
C PRO A 132 -17.93 15.70 -2.45
N ASP A 133 -17.09 16.41 -1.73
CA ASP A 133 -16.23 17.48 -2.26
C ASP A 133 -15.06 16.96 -3.11
N MET A 134 -14.75 15.67 -3.01
CA MET A 134 -13.77 14.96 -3.83
C MET A 134 -14.41 14.01 -4.85
N ALA A 135 -15.71 14.15 -5.13
CA ALA A 135 -16.44 13.28 -6.06
C ALA A 135 -15.86 13.27 -7.49
N TYR A 136 -15.11 14.32 -7.88
CA TYR A 136 -14.37 14.38 -9.15
C TYR A 136 -13.35 13.23 -9.32
N LEU A 137 -12.85 12.63 -8.23
CA LEU A 137 -11.95 11.48 -8.29
C LEU A 137 -12.61 10.26 -8.93
N ARG A 138 -13.94 10.15 -8.92
CA ARG A 138 -14.70 9.05 -9.53
C ARG A 138 -14.63 9.04 -11.07
N GLU A 139 -14.21 10.15 -11.66
CA GLU A 139 -13.99 10.26 -13.12
C GLU A 139 -12.64 9.67 -13.57
N TYR A 140 -11.79 9.31 -12.64
CA TYR A 140 -10.52 8.66 -12.93
C TYR A 140 -10.68 7.15 -13.12
N LYS A 141 -9.82 6.54 -13.93
CA LYS A 141 -9.77 5.08 -14.12
C LYS A 141 -9.43 4.34 -12.84
N PHE A 142 -8.65 4.97 -12.00
CA PHE A 142 -8.29 4.51 -10.66
C PHE A 142 -7.79 5.72 -9.86
N ILE A 143 -7.81 5.57 -8.53
CA ILE A 143 -7.34 6.59 -7.60
C ILE A 143 -6.17 5.99 -6.83
N THR A 144 -5.04 6.70 -6.74
CA THR A 144 -3.90 6.25 -5.95
C THR A 144 -3.86 6.93 -4.59
N VAL A 145 -3.66 6.14 -3.55
CA VAL A 145 -3.41 6.61 -2.19
C VAL A 145 -2.23 5.84 -1.60
N SER A 146 -1.57 6.41 -0.62
CA SER A 146 -0.51 5.73 0.13
C SER A 146 -0.74 5.84 1.61
N GLN A 147 -0.32 4.83 2.35
CA GLN A 147 -0.40 4.74 3.79
C GLN A 147 0.96 4.44 4.39
N VAL A 148 1.29 5.17 5.44
CA VAL A 148 2.50 4.94 6.24
C VAL A 148 2.16 4.01 7.38
N CYS A 149 2.86 2.87 7.47
CA CYS A 149 2.61 1.84 8.49
C CYS A 149 3.87 1.66 9.36
N PRO A 150 4.06 2.50 10.40
CA PRO A 150 5.17 2.33 11.32
C PRO A 150 4.91 1.14 12.25
N PHE A 151 5.88 0.21 12.36
CA PHE A 151 5.75 -0.95 13.26
C PHE A 151 5.62 -0.54 14.73
N LYS A 152 6.18 0.59 15.11
CA LYS A 152 6.05 1.15 16.47
C LYS A 152 4.59 1.38 16.88
N GLY A 153 3.72 1.73 15.92
CA GLY A 153 2.28 1.89 16.15
C GLY A 153 1.52 0.59 16.42
N LEU A 154 2.15 -0.57 16.20
CA LEU A 154 1.56 -1.88 16.49
C LEU A 154 1.85 -2.38 17.91
N LEU A 155 2.81 -1.80 18.63
CA LEU A 155 3.23 -2.28 19.95
C LEU A 155 2.07 -2.29 20.97
N ASP A 156 1.21 -1.28 20.93
CA ASP A 156 0.06 -1.16 21.83
C ASP A 156 -1.10 -2.12 21.45
N LYS A 157 -0.93 -2.86 20.36
CA LYS A 157 -1.92 -3.83 19.87
C LYS A 157 -1.49 -5.29 20.15
N LEU A 158 -0.25 -5.48 20.59
CA LEU A 158 0.26 -6.79 21.02
C LEU A 158 -0.29 -7.13 22.43
#